data_f98664a691d1f0279af69da1eb165577
#
_entry.id   f98664a691d1f0279af69da1eb165577
#
_cell.length_a   1.000
_cell.length_b   1.000
_cell.length_c   1.000
_cell.angle_alpha   90.00
_cell.angle_beta   90.00
_cell.angle_gamma   90.00
#
_symmetry.space_group_name_H-M   'P 1'
#
loop_
_entity.id
_entity.type
_entity.pdbx_description
1 polymer ?
#
loop_
_entity_poly.entity_id
_entity_poly.type
_entity_poly.pdbx_seq_one_letter_code
_entity_poly.pdbx_strand_id
1 'polypeptide(L)'
;MTEQDTAPQQLRVLVVEDEVLIAMLLSDMLAELGYDTVGPVADVDRALATVDQGGFDLAILDVNLNGRQSLAVAEKLKAHQVPLVFATGYSLQAPPGFENVPTLQKPFQLHDLRRALDVVRERIAAPPV
;
A
#
# COMPACT_ATOMS: atom_id res chain seq x y z
N MET A 1 -32.54 -0.99 -7.62
CA MET A 1 -31.54 -0.95 -7.72
C MET A 1 -31.04 -1.99 -7.43
N THR A 2 -30.44 -2.03 -7.40
CA THR A 2 -29.87 -3.15 -7.39
C THR A 2 -29.00 -3.29 -6.27
N GLU A 3 -28.77 -4.43 -5.86
CA GLU A 3 -28.07 -4.66 -4.74
C GLU A 3 -26.70 -4.43 -4.87
N GLN A 4 -26.19 -4.43 -6.01
CA GLN A 4 -24.82 -4.12 -6.15
C GLN A 4 -24.61 -2.71 -5.75
N ASP A 5 -25.61 -1.91 -5.75
CA ASP A 5 -25.45 -0.57 -5.29
C ASP A 5 -25.17 -0.49 -3.82
N THR A 6 -25.54 -1.50 -3.08
CA THR A 6 -25.31 -1.51 -1.66
C THR A 6 -24.07 -2.28 -1.27
N ALA A 7 -23.51 -3.04 -2.20
CA ALA A 7 -22.31 -3.80 -1.90
C ALA A 7 -21.10 -2.85 -1.90
N PRO A 8 -20.25 -2.90 -0.89
CA PRO A 8 -19.05 -2.07 -0.90
C PRO A 8 -18.14 -2.52 -2.05
N GLN A 9 -17.60 -1.55 -2.73
CA GLN A 9 -16.62 -1.85 -3.76
C GLN A 9 -15.32 -2.23 -3.10
N GLN A 10 -14.64 -3.19 -3.70
CA GLN A 10 -13.33 -3.57 -3.20
C GLN A 10 -12.35 -2.46 -3.47
N LEU A 11 -11.60 -2.09 -2.45
CA LEU A 11 -10.54 -1.12 -2.61
C LEU A 11 -9.35 -1.79 -3.31
N ARG A 12 -8.67 -1.01 -4.11
CA ARG A 12 -7.53 -1.49 -4.88
C ARG A 12 -6.25 -1.00 -4.23
N VAL A 13 -5.32 -1.91 -4.04
CA VAL A 13 -4.08 -1.65 -3.32
C VAL A 13 -2.91 -1.80 -4.28
N LEU A 14 -2.16 -0.73 -4.47
CA LEU A 14 -0.91 -0.80 -5.21
C LEU A 14 0.15 -1.46 -4.34
N VAL A 15 0.77 -2.52 -4.83
CA VAL A 15 1.83 -3.21 -4.12
C VAL A 15 3.15 -2.93 -4.81
N VAL A 16 4.09 -2.32 -4.08
CA VAL A 16 5.42 -2.02 -4.59
C VAL A 16 6.41 -2.85 -3.77
N GLU A 17 6.91 -3.91 -4.36
CA GLU A 17 7.71 -4.92 -3.68
C GLU A 17 8.57 -5.64 -4.70
N ASP A 18 9.89 -5.73 -4.48
CA ASP A 18 10.80 -6.39 -5.42
C ASP A 18 11.00 -7.88 -5.16
N GLU A 19 10.67 -8.35 -3.97
CA GLU A 19 10.80 -9.77 -3.67
C GLU A 19 9.55 -10.51 -4.12
N VAL A 20 9.70 -11.38 -5.09
CA VAL A 20 8.56 -12.05 -5.75
C VAL A 20 7.70 -12.82 -4.75
N LEU A 21 8.33 -13.56 -3.84
CA LEU A 21 7.57 -14.35 -2.88
C LEU A 21 6.79 -13.49 -1.90
N ILE A 22 7.37 -12.39 -1.47
CA ILE A 22 6.69 -11.46 -0.57
C ILE A 22 5.52 -10.81 -1.32
N ALA A 23 5.74 -10.41 -2.57
CA ALA A 23 4.69 -9.81 -3.38
C ALA A 23 3.51 -10.76 -3.57
N MET A 24 3.79 -12.05 -3.81
CA MET A 24 2.74 -13.04 -3.96
C MET A 24 1.98 -13.25 -2.66
N LEU A 25 2.71 -13.30 -1.55
CA LEU A 25 2.08 -13.44 -0.24
C LEU A 25 1.19 -12.25 0.07
N LEU A 26 1.66 -11.04 -0.23
CA LEU A 26 0.84 -9.84 -0.04
C LEU A 26 -0.43 -9.90 -0.87
N SER A 27 -0.33 -10.31 -2.14
CA SER A 27 -1.51 -10.40 -3.00
C SER A 27 -2.52 -11.39 -2.44
N ASP A 28 -2.05 -12.54 -1.94
CA ASP A 28 -2.94 -13.55 -1.35
C ASP A 28 -3.60 -13.00 -0.09
N MET A 29 -2.83 -12.34 0.77
CA MET A 29 -3.38 -11.77 1.99
C MET A 29 -4.40 -10.68 1.70
N LEU A 30 -4.11 -9.84 0.71
CA LEU A 30 -5.03 -8.77 0.32
C LEU A 30 -6.35 -9.36 -0.19
N ALA A 31 -6.28 -10.40 -1.01
CA ALA A 31 -7.48 -11.06 -1.51
C ALA A 31 -8.31 -11.62 -0.35
N GLU A 32 -7.65 -12.22 0.63
CA GLU A 32 -8.35 -12.77 1.78
C GLU A 32 -9.03 -11.68 2.60
N LEU A 33 -8.45 -10.49 2.66
CA LEU A 33 -9.03 -9.37 3.38
C LEU A 33 -10.05 -8.57 2.56
N GLY A 34 -10.28 -8.95 1.30
CA GLY A 34 -11.29 -8.32 0.47
C GLY A 34 -10.78 -7.16 -0.39
N TYR A 35 -9.49 -7.10 -0.63
CA TYR A 35 -8.89 -6.06 -1.47
C TYR A 35 -8.44 -6.64 -2.80
N ASP A 36 -8.39 -5.78 -3.82
CA ASP A 36 -7.79 -6.13 -5.10
C ASP A 36 -6.37 -5.60 -5.14
N THR A 37 -5.48 -6.33 -5.78
CA THR A 37 -4.08 -5.93 -5.92
C THR A 37 -3.85 -5.27 -7.28
N VAL A 38 -3.14 -4.14 -7.26
CA VAL A 38 -2.60 -3.52 -8.46
C VAL A 38 -1.09 -3.73 -8.43
N GLY A 39 -0.53 -4.29 -9.48
CA GLY A 39 0.86 -4.70 -9.51
C GLY A 39 0.97 -6.18 -9.24
N PRO A 40 2.01 -6.65 -8.59
CA PRO A 40 3.05 -5.87 -7.92
C PRO A 40 4.00 -5.19 -8.89
N VAL A 41 4.57 -4.09 -8.43
CA VAL A 41 5.57 -3.33 -9.19
C VAL A 41 6.89 -3.45 -8.45
N ALA A 42 7.96 -3.76 -9.16
CA ALA A 42 9.18 -4.22 -8.54
C ALA A 42 10.30 -3.18 -8.46
N ASP A 43 10.14 -2.03 -9.10
CA ASP A 43 11.20 -1.04 -9.10
C ASP A 43 10.66 0.38 -9.00
N VAL A 44 11.56 1.30 -8.65
CA VAL A 44 11.19 2.68 -8.38
C VAL A 44 10.60 3.36 -9.63
N ASP A 45 11.22 3.17 -10.77
CA ASP A 45 10.79 3.87 -11.97
C ASP A 45 9.40 3.44 -12.41
N ARG A 46 9.12 2.14 -12.38
CA ARG A 46 7.78 1.65 -12.70
C ARG A 46 6.77 2.10 -11.66
N ALA A 47 7.17 2.14 -10.40
CA ALA A 47 6.28 2.58 -9.34
C ALA A 47 5.88 4.04 -9.56
N LEU A 48 6.84 4.90 -9.90
CA LEU A 48 6.55 6.30 -10.16
C LEU A 48 5.56 6.45 -11.32
N ALA A 49 5.77 5.69 -12.39
CA ALA A 49 4.86 5.73 -13.53
C ALA A 49 3.47 5.23 -13.17
N THR A 50 3.39 4.19 -12.35
CA THR A 50 2.11 3.63 -11.93
C THR A 50 1.34 4.61 -11.06
N VAL A 51 2.02 5.33 -10.18
CA VAL A 51 1.36 6.34 -9.36
C VAL A 51 0.73 7.41 -10.24
N ASP A 52 1.44 7.83 -11.29
CA ASP A 52 0.89 8.83 -12.22
C ASP A 52 -0.35 8.32 -12.96
N GLN A 53 -0.39 7.04 -13.27
CA GLN A 53 -1.54 6.45 -13.95
C GLN A 53 -2.76 6.34 -13.04
N GLY A 54 -2.54 6.17 -11.76
CA GLY A 54 -3.63 5.99 -10.82
C GLY A 54 -4.30 4.63 -10.95
N GLY A 55 -5.54 4.55 -10.50
CA GLY A 55 -6.31 3.31 -10.58
C GLY A 55 -6.24 2.46 -9.32
N PHE A 56 -5.86 3.06 -8.20
CA PHE A 56 -5.81 2.38 -6.91
C PHE A 56 -6.18 3.37 -5.81
N ASP A 57 -6.51 2.83 -4.65
CA ASP A 57 -7.03 3.63 -3.53
C ASP A 57 -6.02 3.82 -2.43
N LEU A 58 -5.12 2.87 -2.28
CA LEU A 58 -4.06 2.95 -1.28
C LEU A 58 -2.86 2.12 -1.75
N ALA A 59 -1.75 2.21 -1.04
CA ALA A 59 -0.52 1.54 -1.48
C ALA A 59 0.21 0.90 -0.31
N ILE A 60 0.89 -0.21 -0.60
CA ILE A 60 1.85 -0.82 0.30
C ILE A 60 3.21 -0.69 -0.40
N LEU A 61 4.15 -0.04 0.27
CA LEU A 61 5.42 0.34 -0.33
C LEU A 61 6.59 -0.20 0.48
N ASP A 62 7.40 -1.03 -0.15
CA ASP A 62 8.66 -1.46 0.44
C ASP A 62 9.59 -0.25 0.51
N VAL A 63 10.19 -0.03 1.67
CA VAL A 63 11.10 1.09 1.86
C VAL A 63 12.35 0.96 0.98
N ASN A 64 12.78 -0.26 0.71
CA ASN A 64 13.99 -0.52 -0.08
C ASN A 64 13.65 -1.42 -1.25
N LEU A 65 13.89 -0.92 -2.47
CA LEU A 65 13.62 -1.66 -3.70
C LEU A 65 14.96 -1.89 -4.42
N ASN A 66 15.46 -3.11 -4.36
CA ASN A 66 16.71 -3.49 -5.03
C ASN A 66 17.86 -2.54 -4.69
N GLY A 67 17.98 -2.20 -3.41
CA GLY A 67 19.05 -1.32 -2.95
C GLY A 67 18.77 0.17 -3.11
N ARG A 68 17.66 0.54 -3.75
CA ARG A 68 17.26 1.94 -3.87
C ARG A 68 16.15 2.24 -2.88
N GLN A 69 16.27 3.36 -2.20
CA GLN A 69 15.20 3.78 -1.31
C GLN A 69 14.01 4.26 -2.11
N SER A 70 12.83 3.96 -1.63
CA SER A 70 11.60 4.26 -2.34
C SER A 70 10.96 5.57 -1.90
N LEU A 71 11.72 6.45 -1.29
CA LEU A 71 11.18 7.70 -0.75
C LEU A 71 10.50 8.54 -1.81
N ALA A 72 11.06 8.59 -3.03
CA ALA A 72 10.45 9.35 -4.10
C ALA A 72 9.04 8.85 -4.44
N VAL A 73 8.84 7.53 -4.35
CA VAL A 73 7.52 6.95 -4.58
C VAL A 73 6.56 7.37 -3.47
N ALA A 74 7.05 7.33 -2.22
CA ALA A 74 6.23 7.74 -1.07
C ALA A 74 5.82 9.21 -1.19
N GLU A 75 6.74 10.07 -1.59
CA GLU A 75 6.45 11.48 -1.77
C GLU A 75 5.42 11.72 -2.87
N LYS A 76 5.52 10.97 -3.96
CA LYS A 76 4.57 11.09 -5.04
C LYS A 76 3.18 10.61 -4.63
N LEU A 77 3.12 9.50 -3.89
CA LEU A 77 1.86 9.02 -3.34
C LEU A 77 1.23 10.08 -2.42
N LYS A 78 2.05 10.70 -1.59
CA LYS A 78 1.57 11.74 -0.69
C LYS A 78 1.04 12.94 -1.49
N ALA A 79 1.73 13.33 -2.54
CA ALA A 79 1.31 14.43 -3.39
C ALA A 79 -0.03 14.14 -4.07
N HIS A 80 -0.28 12.88 -4.41
CA HIS A 80 -1.55 12.46 -4.99
C HIS A 80 -2.60 12.12 -3.92
N GLN A 81 -2.27 12.33 -2.65
CA GLN A 81 -3.17 12.09 -1.52
C GLN A 81 -3.59 10.62 -1.40
N VAL A 82 -2.70 9.72 -1.75
CA VAL A 82 -2.93 8.29 -1.63
C VAL A 82 -2.38 7.81 -0.29
N PRO A 83 -3.22 7.25 0.59
CA PRO A 83 -2.74 6.69 1.84
C PRO A 83 -1.83 5.50 1.59
N LEU A 84 -0.83 5.32 2.43
CA LEU A 84 0.11 4.22 2.23
C LEU A 84 0.51 3.56 3.53
N VAL A 85 1.04 2.34 3.39
CA VAL A 85 1.64 1.54 4.46
C VAL A 85 3.04 1.21 3.99
N PHE A 86 4.03 1.40 4.86
CA PHE A 86 5.39 0.96 4.55
C PHE A 86 5.59 -0.49 4.94
N ALA A 87 6.44 -1.18 4.20
CA ALA A 87 6.93 -2.51 4.58
C ALA A 87 8.45 -2.44 4.63
N THR A 88 9.05 -3.05 5.65
CA THR A 88 10.51 -2.99 5.80
C THR A 88 11.04 -4.24 6.46
N GLY A 89 12.23 -4.66 6.05
CA GLY A 89 12.91 -5.81 6.66
C GLY A 89 13.80 -5.44 7.83
N TYR A 90 14.05 -4.15 8.05
CA TYR A 90 15.04 -3.77 9.04
C TYR A 90 14.51 -2.97 10.21
N SER A 91 13.92 -1.84 9.96
CA SER A 91 13.60 -0.87 10.99
C SER A 91 12.15 -0.48 10.89
N LEU A 92 11.53 -0.20 12.03
CA LEU A 92 10.16 0.31 12.05
C LEU A 92 10.11 1.82 11.90
N GLN A 93 11.25 2.47 11.73
CA GLN A 93 11.25 3.91 11.58
C GLN A 93 10.81 4.32 10.21
N ALA A 94 9.78 5.14 10.16
CA ALA A 94 9.33 5.72 8.92
C ALA A 94 10.29 6.81 8.46
N PRO A 95 10.38 7.08 7.16
CA PRO A 95 11.16 8.22 6.68
C PRO A 95 10.62 9.53 7.22
N PRO A 96 11.48 10.57 7.30
CA PRO A 96 11.01 11.88 7.76
C PRO A 96 9.84 12.38 6.91
N GLY A 97 8.85 12.93 7.58
CA GLY A 97 7.63 13.37 6.91
C GLY A 97 6.54 12.32 6.81
N PHE A 98 6.84 11.08 7.24
CA PHE A 98 5.89 9.98 7.15
C PHE A 98 5.70 9.30 8.50
N GLU A 99 5.87 10.05 9.58
CA GLU A 99 5.82 9.48 10.93
C GLU A 99 4.48 8.88 11.29
N ASN A 100 3.41 9.38 10.66
CA ASN A 100 2.06 8.88 10.93
C ASN A 100 1.64 7.74 10.01
N VAL A 101 2.54 7.27 9.16
CA VAL A 101 2.25 6.18 8.22
C VAL A 101 2.53 4.86 8.90
N PRO A 102 1.58 3.91 8.88
CA PRO A 102 1.82 2.60 9.47
C PRO A 102 2.97 1.89 8.79
N THR A 103 3.76 1.16 9.56
CA THR A 103 4.90 0.41 9.04
C THR A 103 4.78 -1.05 9.46
N LEU A 104 4.89 -1.93 8.48
CA LEU A 104 4.89 -3.37 8.70
C LEU A 104 6.33 -3.88 8.65
N GLN A 105 6.73 -4.60 9.67
CA GLN A 105 8.06 -5.23 9.68
C GLN A 105 7.95 -6.63 9.13
N LYS A 106 8.79 -6.97 8.19
CA LYS A 106 8.86 -8.31 7.62
C LYS A 106 9.58 -9.26 8.57
N PRO A 107 9.13 -10.48 8.71
CA PRO A 107 7.90 -11.04 8.16
C PRO A 107 6.70 -10.58 8.95
N PHE A 108 5.59 -10.33 8.26
CA PHE A 108 4.36 -9.92 8.93
C PHE A 108 3.26 -10.96 8.69
N GLN A 109 2.26 -10.95 9.55
CA GLN A 109 1.17 -11.88 9.47
C GLN A 109 -0.10 -11.17 8.97
N LEU A 110 -1.11 -11.96 8.66
CA LEU A 110 -2.35 -11.44 8.11
C LEU A 110 -2.98 -10.39 9.03
N HIS A 111 -2.97 -10.63 10.34
CA HIS A 111 -3.59 -9.67 11.26
C HIS A 111 -2.79 -8.36 11.34
N ASP A 112 -1.48 -8.42 11.14
CA ASP A 112 -0.66 -7.21 11.10
C ASP A 112 -1.05 -6.35 9.90
N LEU A 113 -1.18 -6.99 8.75
CA LEU A 113 -1.58 -6.31 7.52
C LEU A 113 -2.99 -5.72 7.66
N ARG A 114 -3.92 -6.50 8.20
CA ARG A 114 -5.28 -6.02 8.37
C ARG A 114 -5.32 -4.79 9.26
N ARG A 115 -4.56 -4.81 10.35
CA ARG A 115 -4.55 -3.68 11.29
C ARG A 115 -4.01 -2.41 10.61
N ALA A 116 -2.93 -2.56 9.85
CA ALA A 116 -2.36 -1.42 9.14
C ALA A 116 -3.31 -0.87 8.09
N LEU A 117 -3.97 -1.76 7.35
CA LEU A 117 -4.93 -1.34 6.33
C LEU A 117 -6.15 -0.68 6.95
N ASP A 118 -6.61 -1.15 8.10
CA ASP A 118 -7.74 -0.52 8.78
C ASP A 118 -7.44 0.93 9.13
N VAL A 119 -6.22 1.22 9.56
CA VAL A 119 -5.82 2.58 9.87
C VAL A 119 -5.89 3.48 8.65
N VAL A 120 -5.30 3.05 7.52
CA VAL A 120 -5.28 3.91 6.33
C VAL A 120 -6.63 3.96 5.64
N ARG A 121 -7.42 2.89 5.73
CA ARG A 121 -8.75 2.88 5.18
C ARG A 121 -9.65 3.95 5.78
N GLU A 122 -9.51 4.22 7.07
CA GLU A 122 -10.24 5.27 7.73
C GLU A 122 -9.93 6.63 7.12
N ARG A 123 -8.73 6.83 6.64
CA ARG A 123 -8.34 8.08 6.01
C ARG A 123 -9.02 8.28 4.66
N ILE A 124 -9.29 7.18 3.94
CA ILE A 124 -10.02 7.25 2.69
C ILE A 124 -11.49 7.55 2.97
N ALA A 125 -12.05 6.87 3.96
CA ALA A 125 -13.47 6.98 4.28
C ALA A 125 -13.81 8.27 4.99
N ALA A 126 -12.84 8.92 5.64
CA ALA A 126 -13.09 10.14 6.38
C ALA A 126 -13.49 11.25 5.42
N PRO A 127 -14.65 11.88 5.61
CA PRO A 127 -15.04 12.95 4.71
C PRO A 127 -14.18 14.16 4.95
N PRO A 128 -13.92 14.94 3.91
CA PRO A 128 -13.23 16.20 4.11
C PRO A 128 -14.13 17.13 4.90
N VAL A 129 -13.53 17.89 5.74
CA VAL A 129 -14.28 18.77 6.62
C VAL A 129 -14.35 20.15 6.06
#